data_f532226981d4330d7a8814a2f6d80701
#
_entry.id   f532226981d4330d7a8814a2f6d80701
#
_cell.length_a   1.000
_cell.length_b   1.000
_cell.length_c   1.000
_cell.angle_alpha   90.00
_cell.angle_beta   90.00
_cell.angle_gamma   90.00
#
_symmetry.space_group_name_H-M   'P 1'
#
loop_
_entity.id
_entity.type
_entity.pdbx_description
1 polymer ?
#
loop_
_entity_poly.entity_id
_entity_poly.type
_entity_poly.pdbx_seq_one_letter_code
_entity_poly.pdbx_strand_id
1 'polypeptide(L)' 'MLEDYTKVKTLVEKDGFPSGTIGIVVSLYENGPACEVELWDSDSNPIDVVTYTFDEIEVVL' A
#
# COMPACT_ATOMS: atom_id res chain seq x y z
N MET A 1 5.38 -10.73 -7.28
CA MET A 1 5.40 -11.09 -5.85
C MET A 1 5.67 -9.87 -4.99
N LEU A 2 4.95 -9.75 -3.87
CA LEU A 2 5.13 -8.61 -2.97
C LEU A 2 6.35 -8.79 -2.09
N GLU A 3 7.12 -7.72 -1.97
CA GLU A 3 8.28 -7.67 -1.11
C GLU A 3 8.30 -6.30 -0.43
N ASP A 4 9.18 -6.14 0.56
CA ASP A 4 9.40 -4.83 1.15
C ASP A 4 9.84 -3.86 0.05
N TYR A 5 9.32 -2.64 0.12
CA TYR A 5 9.62 -1.54 -0.81
C TYR A 5 9.05 -1.74 -2.22
N THR A 6 8.13 -2.69 -2.40
CA THR A 6 7.41 -2.81 -3.66
C THR A 6 6.44 -1.65 -3.80
N LYS A 7 6.45 -1.00 -4.96
CA LYS A 7 5.50 0.09 -5.25
C LYS A 7 4.14 -0.50 -5.61
N VAL A 8 3.09 0.03 -5.00
CA VAL A 8 1.74 -0.49 -5.18
C VAL A 8 0.75 0.64 -5.37
N LYS A 9 -0.41 0.28 -5.90
CA LYS A 9 -1.57 1.16 -6.03
C LYS A 9 -2.72 0.52 -5.26
N THR A 10 -3.42 1.30 -4.45
CA THR A 10 -4.56 0.77 -3.71
C THR A 10 -5.76 0.56 -4.63
N LEU A 11 -6.54 -0.48 -4.35
CA LEU A 11 -7.72 -0.84 -5.15
C LEU A 11 -9.02 -0.51 -4.42
N VAL A 12 -8.94 -0.09 -3.17
CA VAL A 12 -10.11 0.21 -2.34
C VAL A 12 -9.88 1.51 -1.59
N GLU A 13 -10.96 2.15 -1.17
CA GLU A 13 -10.88 3.28 -0.26
C GLU A 13 -10.72 2.74 1.16
N LYS A 14 -9.80 3.32 1.92
CA LYS A 14 -9.53 2.87 3.28
C LYS A 14 -8.93 3.99 4.10
N ASP A 15 -9.40 4.16 5.32
CA ASP A 15 -8.89 5.17 6.27
C ASP A 15 -8.86 6.59 5.68
N GLY A 16 -9.80 6.91 4.81
CA GLY A 16 -9.88 8.21 4.18
C GLY A 16 -9.04 8.36 2.93
N PHE A 17 -8.29 7.33 2.53
CA PHE A 17 -7.48 7.37 1.32
C PHE A 17 -8.25 6.71 0.18
N PRO A 18 -8.39 7.39 -0.98
CA PRO A 18 -9.18 6.85 -2.08
C PRO A 18 -8.48 5.69 -2.77
N SER A 19 -9.28 4.88 -3.47
CA SER A 19 -8.75 3.89 -4.39
C SER A 19 -7.86 4.58 -5.42
N GLY A 20 -6.76 3.93 -5.79
CA GLY A 20 -5.81 4.48 -6.73
C GLY A 20 -4.66 5.26 -6.08
N THR A 21 -4.59 5.27 -4.77
CA THR A 21 -3.48 5.93 -4.06
C THR A 21 -2.21 5.10 -4.24
N ILE A 22 -1.10 5.79 -4.47
CA ILE A 22 0.19 5.15 -4.67
C ILE A 22 0.93 5.06 -3.34
N GLY A 23 1.61 3.96 -3.13
CA GLY A 23 2.40 3.76 -1.92
C GLY A 23 3.50 2.74 -2.11
N ILE A 24 4.20 2.47 -1.02
CA ILE A 24 5.28 1.48 -0.99
C ILE A 24 5.05 0.54 0.18
N VAL A 25 5.22 -0.75 -0.04
CA VAL A 25 5.14 -1.74 1.02
C VAL A 25 6.35 -1.56 1.94
N VAL A 26 6.09 -1.30 3.22
CA VAL A 26 7.17 -1.10 4.20
C VAL A 26 7.29 -2.26 5.18
N SER A 27 6.32 -3.15 5.24
CA SER A 27 6.38 -4.33 6.09
C SER A 27 5.36 -5.35 5.62
N LEU A 28 5.74 -6.62 5.67
CA LEU A 28 4.86 -7.74 5.35
C LEU A 28 4.56 -8.50 6.63
N TYR A 29 3.29 -8.89 6.81
CA TYR A 29 2.93 -9.75 7.93
C TYR A 29 3.34 -11.18 7.62
N GLU A 30 4.03 -11.78 8.55
CA GLU A 30 4.64 -13.09 8.38
C GLU A 30 3.60 -14.21 8.17
N ASN A 31 2.47 -14.10 8.87
CA ASN A 31 1.46 -15.17 8.88
C ASN A 31 0.12 -14.72 8.33
N GLY A 32 0.08 -13.68 7.53
CA GLY A 32 -1.18 -13.19 7.03
C GLY A 32 -1.08 -12.63 5.63
N PRO A 33 -2.21 -12.55 4.92
CA PRO A 33 -2.23 -12.00 3.57
C PRO A 33 -2.32 -10.46 3.61
N ALA A 34 -1.50 -9.82 4.43
CA ALA A 34 -1.57 -8.38 4.66
C ALA A 34 -0.20 -7.76 4.74
N CYS A 35 -0.15 -6.46 4.54
CA CYS A 35 1.08 -5.69 4.62
C CYS A 35 0.78 -4.26 5.07
N GLU A 36 1.82 -3.60 5.55
CA GLU A 36 1.77 -2.18 5.85
C GLU A 36 2.24 -1.41 4.62
N VAL A 37 1.47 -0.42 4.19
CA VAL A 37 1.78 0.37 3.01
C VAL A 37 1.93 1.83 3.43
N GLU A 38 3.09 2.42 3.10
CA GLU A 38 3.28 3.85 3.27
C GLU A 38 2.70 4.55 2.06
N LEU A 39 1.62 5.30 2.27
CA LEU A 39 0.92 6.00 1.19
C LEU A 39 1.53 7.37 0.95
N TRP A 40 1.52 7.78 -0.32
CA TRP A 40 2.11 9.04 -0.75
C TRP A 40 1.05 9.96 -1.37
N ASP A 41 1.25 11.26 -1.24
CA ASP A 41 0.40 12.23 -1.91
C ASP A 41 0.88 12.43 -3.37
N SER A 42 0.21 13.34 -4.08
CA SER A 42 0.51 13.60 -5.49
C SER A 42 1.90 14.20 -5.71
N ASP A 43 2.51 14.73 -4.67
CA ASP A 43 3.87 15.29 -4.75
C ASP A 43 4.93 14.28 -4.28
N SER A 44 4.54 13.03 -4.13
CA SER A 44 5.41 11.94 -3.68
C SER A 44 5.92 12.12 -2.26
N ASN A 45 5.14 12.79 -1.41
CA ASN A 45 5.44 12.92 0.01
C ASN A 45 4.69 11.85 0.79
N PRO A 46 5.35 11.16 1.74
CA PRO A 46 4.65 10.18 2.55
C PRO A 46 3.61 10.85 3.44
N ILE A 47 2.43 10.23 3.52
CA ILE A 47 1.31 10.78 4.28
C ILE A 47 1.04 9.95 5.53
N ASP A 48 0.94 8.62 5.36
CA ASP A 48 0.52 7.74 6.45
C ASP A 48 0.86 6.29 6.11
N VAL A 49 0.82 5.43 7.11
CA VAL A 49 1.01 4.00 6.92
C VAL A 49 -0.31 3.31 7.25
N VAL A 50 -0.82 2.55 6.28
CA VAL A 50 -2.12 1.89 6.40
C VAL A 50 -1.95 0.41 6.08
N THR A 51 -2.68 -0.44 6.80
CA THR A 51 -2.66 -1.89 6.57
C THR A 51 -3.62 -2.25 5.44
N TYR A 52 -3.13 -3.00 4.47
CA TYR A 52 -3.95 -3.53 3.38
C TYR A 52 -3.76 -5.03 3.27
N THR A 53 -4.82 -5.73 2.87
CA THR A 53 -4.68 -7.12 2.45
C THR A 53 -4.17 -7.15 1.01
N PHE A 54 -3.62 -8.28 0.59
CA PHE A 54 -2.98 -8.37 -0.74
C PHE A 54 -3.97 -8.16 -1.88
N ASP A 55 -5.23 -8.51 -1.68
CA ASP A 55 -6.26 -8.30 -2.70
C ASP A 55 -6.74 -6.84 -2.77
N GLU A 56 -6.31 -6.00 -1.86
CA GLU A 56 -6.65 -4.58 -1.85
C GLU A 56 -5.61 -3.70 -2.52
N ILE A 57 -4.53 -4.28 -2.99
CA ILE A 57 -3.44 -3.53 -3.64
C ILE A 57 -3.00 -4.23 -4.91
N GLU A 58 -2.36 -3.45 -5.79
CA GLU A 58 -1.85 -3.95 -7.07
C GLU A 58 -0.41 -3.45 -7.23
N VAL A 59 0.48 -4.35 -7.63
CA VAL A 59 1.87 -3.98 -7.89
C VAL A 59 1.94 -3.07 -9.10
N VAL A 60 2.69 -1.98 -8.96
CA VAL A 60 2.93 -1.03 -10.05
C VAL A 60 4.32 -1.31 -10.62
N LEU A 61 4.36 -1.66 -11.89
CA LEU A 61 5.61 -1.98 -12.58
C LEU A 61 6.24 -0.75 -13.24
#